data_26dbc561f34f7964934a6f61ab7940aa
#
_entry.id   26dbc561f34f7964934a6f61ab7940aa
#
_cell.length_a   1.000
_cell.length_b   1.000
_cell.length_c   1.000
_cell.angle_alpha   90.00
_cell.angle_beta   90.00
_cell.angle_gamma   90.00
#
_symmetry.space_group_name_H-M   'P 1'
#
loop_
_entity.id
_entity.type
_entity.pdbx_description
1 polymer ?
#
loop_
_entity_poly.entity_id
_entity_poly.type
_entity_poly.pdbx_seq_one_letter_code
_entity_poly.pdbx_strand_id
1 'polypeptide(L)'
;MSIPTDRSTTSPPPRTAGASGVYPGHLIGASFGAVFVSVNSGLLGQPLQLIATVLAVLAATVVLAGFVATVRRGQRPPERDRARSHLAFWVIVAIEAVLLFGGLAVLNRVEPAANVAWIALVVGLHFLAFARWWVRGQRELIVIGAVMTALGVVGMVLAVTTHDAPLVQLIAGVGSGLVLLGTSTATALRVLAGRGAPAA
;
A
#
# COMPACT_ATOMS: atom_id res chain seq x y z
N MET A 1 26.89 -33.16 52.66
CA MET A 1 25.71 -32.32 52.74
C MET A 1 25.60 -31.65 51.34
N SER A 2 24.86 -32.28 50.40
CA SER A 2 24.78 -31.88 48.98
C SER A 2 23.53 -31.04 48.78
N ILE A 3 23.70 -29.81 48.30
CA ILE A 3 22.61 -28.89 48.00
C ILE A 3 22.12 -29.20 46.56
N PRO A 4 20.86 -29.57 46.35
CA PRO A 4 20.32 -29.71 45.00
C PRO A 4 20.08 -28.32 44.38
N THR A 5 20.81 -27.97 43.34
CA THR A 5 20.53 -26.80 42.49
C THR A 5 19.41 -27.18 41.51
N ASP A 6 18.17 -26.95 41.95
CA ASP A 6 17.02 -26.96 41.00
C ASP A 6 17.07 -25.70 40.12
N ARG A 7 17.64 -25.86 38.91
CA ARG A 7 17.49 -24.87 37.86
C ARG A 7 16.20 -25.16 37.10
N SER A 8 15.09 -24.66 37.61
CA SER A 8 13.86 -24.54 36.82
C SER A 8 14.12 -23.62 35.63
N THR A 9 14.49 -24.22 34.50
CA THR A 9 14.54 -23.53 33.20
C THR A 9 13.10 -23.19 32.82
N THR A 10 12.61 -22.06 33.28
CA THR A 10 11.39 -21.47 32.74
C THR A 10 11.67 -21.07 31.30
N SER A 11 11.24 -21.90 30.34
CA SER A 11 11.23 -21.54 28.94
C SER A 11 10.46 -20.24 28.76
N PRO A 12 11.01 -19.23 28.04
CA PRO A 12 10.27 -18.00 27.80
C PRO A 12 8.96 -18.36 27.08
N PRO A 13 7.85 -17.70 27.44
CA PRO A 13 6.56 -17.97 26.80
C PRO A 13 6.70 -17.83 25.29
N PRO A 14 6.02 -18.69 24.49
CA PRO A 14 6.09 -18.63 23.05
C PRO A 14 5.73 -17.19 22.61
N ARG A 15 6.64 -16.56 21.85
CA ARG A 15 6.36 -15.25 21.25
C ARG A 15 5.10 -15.41 20.43
N THR A 16 4.01 -14.80 20.87
CA THR A 16 2.78 -14.72 20.11
C THR A 16 3.13 -14.12 18.75
N ALA A 17 2.92 -14.90 17.69
CA ALA A 17 3.10 -14.47 16.32
C ALA A 17 2.40 -13.11 16.16
N GLY A 18 3.12 -12.09 15.68
CA GLY A 18 2.71 -10.69 15.72
C GLY A 18 1.28 -10.53 15.21
N ALA A 19 0.40 -10.05 16.07
CA ALA A 19 -1.00 -9.83 15.74
C ALA A 19 -1.07 -8.91 14.51
N SER A 20 -1.70 -9.37 13.44
CA SER A 20 -1.93 -8.57 12.24
C SER A 20 -2.84 -7.40 12.60
N GLY A 21 -2.34 -6.18 12.36
CA GLY A 21 -3.06 -4.95 12.62
C GLY A 21 -3.11 -4.05 11.38
N VAL A 22 -4.03 -3.11 11.39
CA VAL A 22 -4.05 -2.01 10.43
C VAL A 22 -3.15 -0.90 10.96
N TYR A 23 -2.10 -0.59 10.23
CA TYR A 23 -1.09 0.40 10.61
C TYR A 23 -1.17 1.64 9.71
N PRO A 24 -0.50 2.76 10.04
CA PRO A 24 -0.59 4.00 9.26
C PRO A 24 -0.36 3.85 7.75
N GLY A 25 0.50 2.92 7.32
CA GLY A 25 0.70 2.63 5.90
C GLY A 25 -0.57 2.18 5.17
N HIS A 26 -1.45 1.42 5.84
CA HIS A 26 -2.73 1.02 5.25
C HIS A 26 -3.71 2.20 5.13
N LEU A 27 -3.70 3.14 6.08
CA LEU A 27 -4.50 4.37 5.99
C LEU A 27 -4.06 5.22 4.81
N ILE A 28 -2.75 5.42 4.66
CA ILE A 28 -2.17 6.15 3.54
C ILE A 28 -2.56 5.45 2.23
N GLY A 29 -2.34 4.13 2.12
CA GLY A 29 -2.71 3.35 0.95
C GLY A 29 -4.20 3.42 0.62
N ALA A 30 -5.08 3.32 1.63
CA ALA A 30 -6.53 3.42 1.42
C ALA A 30 -6.96 4.83 0.99
N SER A 31 -6.37 5.87 1.55
CA SER A 31 -6.66 7.26 1.18
C SER A 31 -6.23 7.53 -0.28
N PHE A 32 -5.01 7.16 -0.65
CA PHE A 32 -4.55 7.27 -2.03
C PHE A 32 -5.39 6.40 -2.97
N GLY A 33 -5.71 5.17 -2.58
CA GLY A 33 -6.53 4.28 -3.38
C GLY A 33 -7.92 4.86 -3.64
N ALA A 34 -8.57 5.44 -2.62
CA ALA A 34 -9.86 6.08 -2.77
C ALA A 34 -9.81 7.31 -3.69
N VAL A 35 -8.79 8.16 -3.54
CA VAL A 35 -8.56 9.31 -4.44
C VAL A 35 -8.32 8.84 -5.86
N PHE A 36 -7.47 7.83 -6.07
CA PHE A 36 -7.16 7.31 -7.40
C PHE A 36 -8.41 6.76 -8.11
N VAL A 37 -9.24 5.98 -7.41
CA VAL A 37 -10.52 5.50 -7.96
C VAL A 37 -11.43 6.68 -8.30
N SER A 38 -11.64 7.61 -7.36
CA SER A 38 -12.60 8.70 -7.51
C SER A 38 -12.24 9.65 -8.66
N VAL A 39 -10.95 10.00 -8.77
CA VAL A 39 -10.48 10.99 -9.77
C VAL A 39 -10.35 10.38 -11.16
N ASN A 40 -10.02 9.08 -11.24
CA ASN A 40 -9.69 8.43 -12.52
C ASN A 40 -10.84 7.59 -13.11
N SER A 41 -12.02 7.54 -12.48
CA SER A 41 -13.17 6.76 -12.94
C SER A 41 -14.05 7.47 -13.99
N GLY A 42 -13.61 8.60 -14.54
CA GLY A 42 -14.41 9.42 -15.47
C GLY A 42 -14.91 8.67 -16.71
N LEU A 43 -14.10 7.73 -17.27
CA LEU A 43 -14.48 6.92 -18.41
C LEU A 43 -15.71 6.02 -18.14
N LEU A 44 -15.99 5.70 -16.90
CA LEU A 44 -17.15 4.86 -16.56
C LEU A 44 -18.48 5.59 -16.79
N GLY A 45 -18.47 6.92 -16.86
CA GLY A 45 -19.67 7.74 -16.96
C GLY A 45 -20.57 7.67 -15.71
N GLN A 46 -21.62 8.51 -15.68
CA GLN A 46 -22.64 8.45 -14.64
C GLN A 46 -23.67 7.37 -14.98
N PRO A 47 -24.19 6.58 -14.00
CA PRO A 47 -23.94 6.68 -12.53
C PRO A 47 -22.73 5.86 -12.02
N LEU A 48 -22.01 5.11 -12.89
CA LEU A 48 -20.98 4.16 -12.44
C LEU A 48 -19.80 4.86 -11.74
N GLN A 49 -19.41 6.05 -12.20
CA GLN A 49 -18.40 6.86 -11.53
C GLN A 49 -18.78 7.18 -10.08
N LEU A 50 -20.04 7.57 -9.84
CA LEU A 50 -20.54 7.84 -8.50
C LEU A 50 -20.50 6.59 -7.62
N ILE A 51 -20.97 5.45 -8.16
CA ILE A 51 -20.93 4.17 -7.45
C ILE A 51 -19.49 3.80 -7.08
N ALA A 52 -18.55 3.89 -8.01
CA ALA A 52 -17.14 3.61 -7.77
C ALA A 52 -16.57 4.50 -6.65
N THR A 53 -16.86 5.80 -6.69
CA THR A 53 -16.44 6.75 -5.66
C THR A 53 -17.02 6.42 -4.30
N VAL A 54 -18.34 6.15 -4.22
CA VAL A 54 -18.98 5.78 -2.95
C VAL A 54 -18.38 4.49 -2.38
N LEU A 55 -18.19 3.47 -3.19
CA LEU A 55 -17.58 2.21 -2.76
C LEU A 55 -16.14 2.42 -2.29
N ALA A 56 -15.36 3.28 -2.96
CA ALA A 56 -13.99 3.60 -2.56
C ALA A 56 -13.96 4.32 -1.20
N VAL A 57 -14.86 5.26 -0.96
CA VAL A 57 -14.98 5.97 0.33
C VAL A 57 -15.43 5.00 1.44
N LEU A 58 -16.40 4.14 1.17
CA LEU A 58 -16.82 3.11 2.14
C LEU A 58 -15.68 2.16 2.50
N ALA A 59 -14.91 1.71 1.51
CA ALA A 59 -13.76 0.85 1.74
C ALA A 59 -12.68 1.55 2.59
N ALA A 60 -12.37 2.82 2.31
CA ALA A 60 -11.45 3.61 3.12
C ALA A 60 -11.97 3.79 4.56
N THR A 61 -13.28 3.96 4.75
CA THR A 61 -13.91 4.02 6.08
C THR A 61 -13.75 2.70 6.85
N VAL A 62 -13.87 1.55 6.17
CA VAL A 62 -13.61 0.23 6.78
C VAL A 62 -12.15 0.12 7.23
N VAL A 63 -11.20 0.65 6.44
CA VAL A 63 -9.78 0.67 6.84
C VAL A 63 -9.57 1.54 8.08
N LEU A 64 -10.20 2.69 8.15
CA LEU A 64 -10.16 3.57 9.33
C LEU A 64 -10.73 2.85 10.57
N ALA A 65 -11.86 2.17 10.44
CA ALA A 65 -12.44 1.36 11.53
C ALA A 65 -11.49 0.25 11.99
N GLY A 66 -10.84 -0.45 11.06
CA GLY A 66 -9.82 -1.45 11.34
C GLY A 66 -8.60 -0.87 12.08
N PHE A 67 -8.15 0.32 11.69
CA PHE A 67 -7.09 1.06 12.38
C PHE A 67 -7.48 1.40 13.83
N VAL A 68 -8.67 1.96 14.04
CA VAL A 68 -9.19 2.28 15.38
C VAL A 68 -9.28 1.00 16.23
N ALA A 69 -9.76 -0.11 15.67
CA ALA A 69 -9.81 -1.39 16.36
C ALA A 69 -8.40 -1.90 16.76
N THR A 70 -7.40 -1.74 15.88
CA THR A 70 -6.01 -2.09 16.13
C THR A 70 -5.44 -1.28 17.30
N VAL A 71 -5.66 0.04 17.30
CA VAL A 71 -5.20 0.94 18.36
C VAL A 71 -5.87 0.61 19.69
N ARG A 72 -7.20 0.41 19.71
CA ARG A 72 -7.97 0.06 20.92
C ARG A 72 -7.54 -1.27 21.54
N ARG A 73 -7.09 -2.22 20.71
CA ARG A 73 -6.57 -3.52 21.17
C ARG A 73 -5.11 -3.45 21.63
N GLY A 74 -4.47 -2.28 21.59
CA GLY A 74 -3.07 -2.09 21.99
C GLY A 74 -2.06 -2.82 21.08
N GLN A 75 -2.46 -3.20 19.87
CA GLN A 75 -1.58 -3.88 18.93
C GLN A 75 -0.48 -2.94 18.45
N ARG A 76 0.78 -3.36 18.61
CA ARG A 76 1.94 -2.57 18.20
C ARG A 76 2.46 -3.04 16.84
N PRO A 77 2.97 -2.13 16.01
CA PRO A 77 3.69 -2.51 14.79
C PRO A 77 4.86 -3.44 15.14
N PRO A 78 5.22 -4.39 14.25
CA PRO A 78 6.40 -5.21 14.45
C PRO A 78 7.63 -4.33 14.67
N GLU A 79 8.46 -4.72 15.63
CA GLU A 79 9.70 -4.01 15.91
C GLU A 79 10.61 -4.01 14.68
N ARG A 80 11.06 -2.83 14.29
CA ARG A 80 12.00 -2.61 13.19
C ARG A 80 13.33 -2.20 13.75
N ASP A 81 14.40 -2.61 13.09
CA ASP A 81 15.76 -2.13 13.40
C ASP A 81 15.84 -0.62 13.07
N ARG A 82 15.69 0.19 14.14
CA ARG A 82 15.40 1.63 14.04
C ARG A 82 16.48 2.45 13.34
N ALA A 83 17.76 2.11 13.48
CA ALA A 83 18.83 2.99 13.02
C ALA A 83 19.07 2.95 11.50
N ARG A 84 19.01 1.76 10.88
CA ARG A 84 19.12 1.59 9.42
C ARG A 84 17.83 1.92 8.68
N SER A 85 16.68 1.75 9.34
CA SER A 85 15.39 1.94 8.69
C SER A 85 15.06 3.40 8.41
N HIS A 86 15.49 4.35 9.24
CA HIS A 86 15.20 5.78 9.03
C HIS A 86 15.88 6.37 7.79
N LEU A 87 17.16 6.10 7.61
CA LEU A 87 17.89 6.63 6.44
C LEU A 87 17.32 6.03 5.14
N ALA A 88 17.15 4.71 5.10
CA ALA A 88 16.58 4.03 3.93
C ALA A 88 15.18 4.56 3.58
N PHE A 89 14.33 4.77 4.58
CA PHE A 89 13.01 5.37 4.38
C PHE A 89 13.11 6.74 3.69
N TRP A 90 13.88 7.66 4.27
CA TRP A 90 13.98 9.03 3.72
C TRP A 90 14.64 9.08 2.34
N VAL A 91 15.64 8.22 2.09
CA VAL A 91 16.27 8.12 0.78
C VAL A 91 15.27 7.63 -0.28
N ILE A 92 14.49 6.59 0.03
CA ILE A 92 13.48 6.06 -0.90
C ILE A 92 12.42 7.14 -1.18
N VAL A 93 11.91 7.81 -0.14
CA VAL A 93 10.90 8.87 -0.29
C VAL A 93 11.46 10.07 -1.08
N ALA A 94 12.71 10.46 -0.84
CA ALA A 94 13.33 11.55 -1.60
C ALA A 94 13.50 11.20 -3.08
N ILE A 95 13.95 9.99 -3.39
CA ILE A 95 14.06 9.50 -4.78
C ILE A 95 12.67 9.46 -5.43
N GLU A 96 11.66 8.93 -4.73
CA GLU A 96 10.28 8.93 -5.21
C GLU A 96 9.80 10.34 -5.54
N ALA A 97 9.99 11.29 -4.63
CA ALA A 97 9.57 12.67 -4.84
C ALA A 97 10.24 13.31 -6.08
N VAL A 98 11.55 13.11 -6.24
CA VAL A 98 12.29 13.61 -7.41
C VAL A 98 11.78 12.97 -8.70
N LEU A 99 11.60 11.65 -8.72
CA LEU A 99 11.08 10.94 -9.90
C LEU A 99 9.64 11.38 -10.21
N LEU A 100 8.79 11.46 -9.18
CA LEU A 100 7.39 11.83 -9.34
C LEU A 100 7.25 13.23 -9.92
N PHE A 101 7.78 14.24 -9.22
CA PHE A 101 7.63 15.64 -9.65
C PHE A 101 8.46 15.97 -10.89
N GLY A 102 9.68 15.43 -11.01
CA GLY A 102 10.51 15.62 -12.20
C GLY A 102 9.88 14.99 -13.44
N GLY A 103 9.39 13.75 -13.33
CA GLY A 103 8.70 13.08 -14.43
C GLY A 103 7.40 13.78 -14.83
N LEU A 104 6.57 14.18 -13.86
CA LEU A 104 5.35 14.94 -14.14
C LEU A 104 5.63 16.29 -14.82
N ALA A 105 6.70 17.00 -14.41
CA ALA A 105 7.10 18.27 -15.03
C ALA A 105 7.46 18.08 -16.51
N VAL A 106 8.08 16.95 -16.87
CA VAL A 106 8.41 16.61 -18.27
C VAL A 106 7.15 16.14 -19.00
N LEU A 107 6.42 15.17 -18.44
CA LEU A 107 5.25 14.57 -19.11
C LEU A 107 4.12 15.57 -19.35
N ASN A 108 3.92 16.53 -18.46
CA ASN A 108 2.94 17.61 -18.68
C ASN A 108 3.21 18.44 -19.96
N ARG A 109 4.45 18.41 -20.46
CA ARG A 109 4.83 19.13 -21.69
C ARG A 109 4.81 18.27 -22.93
N VAL A 110 5.11 16.97 -22.78
CA VAL A 110 5.33 16.08 -23.95
C VAL A 110 4.19 15.08 -24.15
N GLU A 111 3.61 14.53 -23.09
CA GLU A 111 2.54 13.53 -23.14
C GLU A 111 1.71 13.54 -21.84
N PRO A 112 0.81 14.53 -21.67
CA PRO A 112 0.00 14.65 -20.45
C PRO A 112 -0.87 13.42 -20.12
N ALA A 113 -1.26 12.63 -21.14
CA ALA A 113 -2.02 11.40 -20.96
C ALA A 113 -1.26 10.36 -20.12
N ALA A 114 0.09 10.42 -20.11
CA ALA A 114 0.93 9.50 -19.37
C ALA A 114 1.06 9.82 -17.86
N ASN A 115 0.59 10.96 -17.38
CA ASN A 115 0.80 11.42 -16.01
C ASN A 115 0.36 10.41 -14.95
N VAL A 116 -0.85 9.86 -15.09
CA VAL A 116 -1.41 8.90 -14.12
C VAL A 116 -0.65 7.59 -14.16
N ALA A 117 -0.25 7.14 -15.35
CA ALA A 117 0.57 5.94 -15.53
C ALA A 117 1.96 6.10 -14.90
N TRP A 118 2.58 7.29 -15.04
CA TRP A 118 3.83 7.62 -14.38
C TRP A 118 3.73 7.58 -12.86
N ILE A 119 2.67 8.15 -12.29
CA ILE A 119 2.43 8.09 -10.84
C ILE A 119 2.32 6.63 -10.39
N ALA A 120 1.53 5.80 -11.08
CA ALA A 120 1.38 4.38 -10.77
C ALA A 120 2.71 3.62 -10.83
N LEU A 121 3.53 3.91 -11.85
CA LEU A 121 4.85 3.32 -12.03
C LEU A 121 5.80 3.68 -10.89
N VAL A 122 5.93 4.96 -10.58
CA VAL A 122 6.85 5.45 -9.53
C VAL A 122 6.44 4.93 -8.16
N VAL A 123 5.15 4.98 -7.82
CA VAL A 123 4.62 4.44 -6.56
C VAL A 123 4.80 2.92 -6.49
N GLY A 124 4.60 2.20 -7.60
CA GLY A 124 4.87 0.77 -7.67
C GLY A 124 6.34 0.43 -7.37
N LEU A 125 7.27 1.14 -8.00
CA LEU A 125 8.71 1.00 -7.74
C LEU A 125 9.08 1.36 -6.30
N HIS A 126 8.45 2.37 -5.70
CA HIS A 126 8.62 2.75 -4.31
C HIS A 126 8.25 1.60 -3.35
N PHE A 127 7.12 0.91 -3.57
CA PHE A 127 6.75 -0.26 -2.77
C PHE A 127 7.73 -1.42 -2.92
N LEU A 128 8.27 -1.67 -4.12
CA LEU A 128 9.31 -2.67 -4.33
C LEU A 128 10.60 -2.28 -3.60
N ALA A 129 10.99 -1.00 -3.64
CA ALA A 129 12.12 -0.47 -2.90
C ALA A 129 11.92 -0.65 -1.38
N PHE A 130 10.75 -0.34 -0.86
CA PHE A 130 10.42 -0.57 0.55
C PHE A 130 10.50 -2.04 0.94
N ALA A 131 9.97 -2.94 0.12
CA ALA A 131 10.04 -4.37 0.37
C ALA A 131 11.49 -4.90 0.40
N ARG A 132 12.37 -4.30 -0.43
CA ARG A 132 13.77 -4.74 -0.56
C ARG A 132 14.70 -4.18 0.51
N TRP A 133 14.55 -2.89 0.87
CA TRP A 133 15.53 -2.18 1.68
C TRP A 133 15.02 -1.74 3.05
N TRP A 134 13.73 -1.56 3.22
CA TRP A 134 13.16 -1.03 4.46
C TRP A 134 12.40 -2.08 5.28
N VAL A 135 11.49 -2.86 4.68
CA VAL A 135 10.65 -3.86 5.37
C VAL A 135 10.82 -5.22 4.73
N ARG A 136 11.90 -5.92 5.08
CA ARG A 136 12.18 -7.24 4.52
C ARG A 136 11.10 -8.25 4.90
N GLY A 137 10.71 -9.09 3.93
CA GLY A 137 9.82 -10.23 4.15
C GLY A 137 8.33 -9.95 4.03
N GLN A 138 7.91 -8.71 3.76
CA GLN A 138 6.50 -8.41 3.51
C GLN A 138 6.14 -8.68 2.04
N ARG A 139 5.63 -9.86 1.77
CA ARG A 139 5.17 -10.27 0.43
C ARG A 139 4.11 -9.35 -0.13
N GLU A 140 3.25 -8.77 0.72
CA GLU A 140 2.20 -7.85 0.31
C GLU A 140 2.76 -6.61 -0.40
N LEU A 141 3.85 -6.02 0.10
CA LEU A 141 4.50 -4.87 -0.57
C LEU A 141 5.09 -5.23 -1.93
N ILE A 142 5.62 -6.45 -2.06
CA ILE A 142 6.14 -6.94 -3.35
C ILE A 142 5.00 -7.08 -4.35
N VAL A 143 3.88 -7.68 -3.94
CA VAL A 143 2.71 -7.88 -4.82
C VAL A 143 2.11 -6.54 -5.23
N ILE A 144 1.86 -5.64 -4.26
CA ILE A 144 1.35 -4.29 -4.54
C ILE A 144 2.28 -3.56 -5.51
N GLY A 145 3.58 -3.53 -5.19
CA GLY A 145 4.59 -2.86 -6.01
C GLY A 145 4.67 -3.43 -7.42
N ALA A 146 4.69 -4.76 -7.57
CA ALA A 146 4.76 -5.42 -8.87
C ALA A 146 3.51 -5.14 -9.73
N VAL A 147 2.31 -5.24 -9.14
CA VAL A 147 1.06 -4.99 -9.87
C VAL A 147 0.96 -3.51 -10.28
N MET A 148 1.26 -2.58 -9.36
CA MET A 148 1.22 -1.15 -9.69
C MET A 148 2.28 -0.78 -10.73
N THR A 149 3.49 -1.33 -10.65
CA THR A 149 4.52 -1.14 -11.68
C THR A 149 4.05 -1.65 -13.04
N ALA A 150 3.43 -2.83 -13.09
CA ALA A 150 2.88 -3.39 -14.32
C ALA A 150 1.76 -2.51 -14.89
N LEU A 151 0.82 -2.04 -14.06
CA LEU A 151 -0.24 -1.11 -14.47
C LEU A 151 0.35 0.22 -14.97
N GLY A 152 1.38 0.74 -14.31
CA GLY A 152 2.10 1.93 -14.74
C GLY A 152 2.75 1.75 -16.11
N VAL A 153 3.46 0.63 -16.34
CA VAL A 153 4.09 0.32 -17.63
C VAL A 153 3.03 0.18 -18.72
N VAL A 154 1.96 -0.58 -18.48
CA VAL A 154 0.86 -0.73 -19.44
C VAL A 154 0.22 0.63 -19.76
N GLY A 155 -0.03 1.44 -18.74
CA GLY A 155 -0.57 2.78 -18.91
C GLY A 155 0.36 3.71 -19.71
N MET A 156 1.69 3.64 -19.52
CA MET A 156 2.67 4.38 -20.30
C MET A 156 2.66 3.98 -21.78
N VAL A 157 2.60 2.67 -22.06
CA VAL A 157 2.49 2.16 -23.42
C VAL A 157 1.20 2.66 -24.07
N LEU A 158 0.07 2.56 -23.38
CA LEU A 158 -1.22 3.04 -23.89
C LEU A 158 -1.20 4.55 -24.15
N ALA A 159 -0.63 5.35 -23.24
CA ALA A 159 -0.52 6.79 -23.41
C ALA A 159 0.19 7.16 -24.72
N VAL A 160 1.33 6.51 -24.99
CA VAL A 160 2.14 6.81 -26.18
C VAL A 160 1.52 6.26 -27.47
N THR A 161 0.79 5.14 -27.39
CA THR A 161 0.24 4.50 -28.61
C THR A 161 -1.15 4.98 -28.97
N THR A 162 -1.98 5.35 -27.99
CA THR A 162 -3.38 5.72 -28.21
C THR A 162 -3.66 7.20 -27.97
N HIS A 163 -2.84 7.87 -27.16
CA HIS A 163 -3.08 9.24 -26.64
C HIS A 163 -4.44 9.39 -25.93
N ASP A 164 -5.04 8.27 -25.47
CA ASP A 164 -6.35 8.22 -24.82
C ASP A 164 -6.17 8.34 -23.30
N ALA A 165 -6.17 9.57 -22.79
CA ALA A 165 -6.04 9.85 -21.36
C ALA A 165 -7.11 9.16 -20.49
N PRO A 166 -8.42 9.16 -20.85
CA PRO A 166 -9.46 8.42 -20.13
C PRO A 166 -9.16 6.92 -19.98
N LEU A 167 -8.68 6.27 -21.02
CA LEU A 167 -8.31 4.85 -20.99
C LEU A 167 -7.12 4.61 -20.05
N VAL A 168 -6.09 5.44 -20.11
CA VAL A 168 -4.92 5.38 -19.21
C VAL A 168 -5.34 5.59 -17.78
N GLN A 169 -6.20 6.58 -17.51
CA GLN A 169 -6.75 6.85 -16.16
C GLN A 169 -7.50 5.64 -15.61
N LEU A 170 -8.33 4.99 -16.42
CA LEU A 170 -9.06 3.81 -16.00
C LEU A 170 -8.12 2.66 -15.65
N ILE A 171 -7.17 2.33 -16.50
CA ILE A 171 -6.29 1.17 -16.33
C ILE A 171 -5.24 1.45 -15.24
N ALA A 172 -4.44 2.49 -15.38
CA ALA A 172 -3.37 2.79 -14.45
C ALA A 172 -3.88 3.46 -13.17
N GLY A 173 -4.84 4.38 -13.26
CA GLY A 173 -5.38 5.11 -12.12
C GLY A 173 -6.33 4.26 -11.30
N VAL A 174 -7.48 3.87 -11.86
CA VAL A 174 -8.47 3.06 -11.12
C VAL A 174 -7.86 1.71 -10.73
N GLY A 175 -7.12 1.05 -11.63
CA GLY A 175 -6.47 -0.22 -11.35
C GLY A 175 -5.53 -0.14 -10.13
N SER A 176 -4.64 0.86 -10.08
CA SER A 176 -3.74 1.09 -8.94
C SER A 176 -4.50 1.45 -7.66
N GLY A 177 -5.56 2.27 -7.79
CA GLY A 177 -6.44 2.60 -6.69
C GLY A 177 -7.11 1.37 -6.08
N LEU A 178 -7.60 0.45 -6.90
CA LEU A 178 -8.21 -0.81 -6.45
C LEU A 178 -7.20 -1.73 -5.76
N VAL A 179 -5.95 -1.78 -6.23
CA VAL A 179 -4.88 -2.57 -5.57
C VAL A 179 -4.60 -2.04 -4.17
N LEU A 180 -4.39 -0.73 -4.02
CA LEU A 180 -4.11 -0.10 -2.73
C LEU A 180 -5.29 -0.22 -1.76
N LEU A 181 -6.48 0.08 -2.24
CA LEU A 181 -7.70 0.06 -1.44
C LEU A 181 -8.09 -1.38 -1.07
N GLY A 182 -8.02 -2.30 -2.02
CA GLY A 182 -8.39 -3.71 -1.84
C GLY A 182 -7.50 -4.41 -0.83
N THR A 183 -6.18 -4.25 -0.90
CA THR A 183 -5.23 -4.84 0.06
C THR A 183 -5.42 -4.27 1.46
N SER A 184 -5.58 -2.95 1.58
CA SER A 184 -5.81 -2.29 2.87
C SER A 184 -7.16 -2.71 3.49
N THR A 185 -8.22 -2.79 2.68
CA THR A 185 -9.55 -3.21 3.11
C THR A 185 -9.56 -4.69 3.52
N ALA A 186 -8.91 -5.57 2.77
CA ALA A 186 -8.80 -6.97 3.13
C ALA A 186 -8.13 -7.17 4.49
N THR A 187 -7.07 -6.41 4.79
CA THR A 187 -6.41 -6.43 6.09
C THR A 187 -7.34 -5.90 7.19
N ALA A 188 -8.05 -4.80 6.94
CA ALA A 188 -8.99 -4.24 7.91
C ALA A 188 -10.13 -5.21 8.24
N LEU A 189 -10.71 -5.86 7.25
CA LEU A 189 -11.76 -6.86 7.45
C LEU A 189 -11.30 -8.05 8.29
N ARG A 190 -10.06 -8.55 8.08
CA ARG A 190 -9.48 -9.61 8.91
C ARG A 190 -9.35 -9.18 10.37
N VAL A 191 -8.87 -7.96 10.62
CA VAL A 191 -8.76 -7.39 11.97
C VAL A 191 -10.13 -7.24 12.62
N LEU A 192 -11.12 -6.70 11.91
CA LEU A 192 -12.48 -6.52 12.43
C LEU A 192 -13.17 -7.86 12.71
N ALA A 193 -12.94 -8.87 11.88
CA ALA A 193 -13.47 -10.22 12.07
C ALA A 193 -12.76 -11.00 13.20
N GLY A 194 -11.77 -10.41 13.89
CA GLY A 194 -11.00 -11.08 14.94
C GLY A 194 -10.11 -12.22 14.44
N ARG A 195 -9.94 -12.38 13.12
CA ARG A 195 -9.09 -13.39 12.53
C ARG A 195 -7.64 -12.88 12.54
N GLY A 196 -6.82 -13.39 13.48
CA GLY A 196 -5.37 -13.21 13.42
C GLY A 196 -4.83 -13.69 12.07
N ALA A 197 -3.72 -13.11 11.56
CA ALA A 197 -3.08 -13.64 10.36
C ALA A 197 -2.76 -15.12 10.58
N PRO A 198 -2.93 -15.98 9.54
CA PRO A 198 -2.38 -17.32 9.59
C PRO A 198 -0.88 -17.18 9.87
N ALA A 199 -0.38 -17.98 10.83
CA ALA A 199 1.05 -18.12 11.07
C ALA A 199 1.70 -18.55 9.74
N ALA A 200 2.61 -17.71 9.24
CA ALA A 200 3.41 -18.00 8.06
C ALA A 200 4.59 -18.88 8.43
#